data_86bc8af92b71108b1981ea4435d3be47
#
_entry.id   86bc8af92b71108b1981ea4435d3be47
#
_cell.length_a   1.000
_cell.length_b   1.000
_cell.length_c   1.000
_cell.angle_alpha   90.00
_cell.angle_beta   90.00
_cell.angle_gamma   90.00
#
_symmetry.space_group_name_H-M   'P 1'
#
loop_
_entity.id
_entity.type
_entity.pdbx_description
1 polymer ?
#
loop_
_entity_poly.entity_id
_entity_poly.type
_entity_poly.pdbx_seq_one_letter_code
_entity_poly.pdbx_strand_id
1 'polypeptide(L)'
;MKKLIASLLLAALVLSLCACGPVNEKTVAVLWAEGDKAVDPNTLINAMDRAMYIENVSYTYYGAQGDAAKQLQQAQEALAADCGVLMVEPVDDAAAAQFVELAKAKNVPLVFFGCEVEETVVSGYDKCVLVKTNEETLGEKMSEMVSEYLKDKKTRKNVDRNGDGKIALANLTGLNLELEVEDVEFLLLDAAPEIDPVTTEMVLTADDTAAQELLVALQAKDYNTDKLVTQSVAIFTVGNEFDYKAYVLEGAPEDAEGRKAHFEANKFLVDLTAVEAEDLDAMIYTTANVIDTGRIMGTAMEDYDAIAEAAAKACATLATGKTVAEAIIAVDYTTYAG
;
A
#
# COMPACT_ATOMS: atom_id res chain seq x y z
N MET A 1 -18.55 64.95 -22.50
CA MET A 1 -17.43 64.09 -22.68
C MET A 1 -16.96 63.41 -21.37
N LYS A 2 -16.67 64.16 -20.28
CA LYS A 2 -16.19 63.55 -19.03
C LYS A 2 -17.15 62.49 -18.38
N LYS A 3 -18.48 62.72 -18.47
CA LYS A 3 -19.49 61.83 -17.92
C LYS A 3 -19.63 60.49 -18.77
N LEU A 4 -19.41 60.59 -20.09
CA LEU A 4 -19.45 59.41 -20.97
C LEU A 4 -18.23 58.49 -20.78
N ILE A 5 -17.05 59.08 -20.54
CA ILE A 5 -15.82 58.36 -20.27
C ILE A 5 -15.89 57.60 -18.91
N ALA A 6 -16.48 58.26 -17.90
CA ALA A 6 -16.68 57.65 -16.59
C ALA A 6 -17.66 56.45 -16.64
N SER A 7 -18.71 56.52 -17.45
CA SER A 7 -19.67 55.44 -17.65
C SER A 7 -19.06 54.25 -18.43
N LEU A 8 -18.19 54.52 -19.41
CA LEU A 8 -17.47 53.46 -20.15
C LEU A 8 -16.41 52.78 -19.29
N LEU A 9 -15.70 53.51 -18.43
CA LEU A 9 -14.75 52.93 -17.47
C LEU A 9 -15.44 52.09 -16.41
N LEU A 10 -16.62 52.52 -15.92
CA LEU A 10 -17.39 51.71 -14.95
C LEU A 10 -17.95 50.44 -15.58
N ALA A 11 -18.41 50.51 -16.85
CA ALA A 11 -18.87 49.34 -17.60
C ALA A 11 -17.71 48.34 -17.89
N ALA A 12 -16.51 48.84 -18.19
CA ALA A 12 -15.32 47.99 -18.38
C ALA A 12 -14.88 47.35 -17.05
N LEU A 13 -15.00 48.02 -15.91
CA LEU A 13 -14.68 47.49 -14.59
C LEU A 13 -15.68 46.39 -14.16
N VAL A 14 -16.97 46.57 -14.48
CA VAL A 14 -18.00 45.57 -14.18
C VAL A 14 -17.86 44.35 -15.10
N LEU A 15 -17.47 44.54 -16.35
CA LEU A 15 -17.18 43.42 -17.27
C LEU A 15 -15.91 42.64 -16.90
N SER A 16 -14.91 43.28 -16.29
CA SER A 16 -13.72 42.60 -15.78
C SER A 16 -13.96 41.79 -14.48
N LEU A 17 -14.98 42.18 -13.70
CA LEU A 17 -15.40 41.45 -12.51
C LEU A 17 -16.34 40.26 -12.85
N CYS A 18 -16.97 40.25 -14.02
CA CYS A 18 -17.77 39.12 -14.51
C CYS A 18 -16.94 38.09 -15.26
N ALA A 19 -15.63 38.29 -15.46
CA ALA A 19 -14.73 37.31 -16.07
C ALA A 19 -14.21 36.25 -15.09
N CYS A 20 -14.49 36.39 -13.79
CA CYS A 20 -14.48 35.26 -12.84
C CYS A 20 -15.89 34.64 -12.84
N GLY A 21 -16.26 34.02 -13.94
CA GLY A 21 -17.30 32.99 -13.89
C GLY A 21 -16.80 31.87 -12.93
N PRO A 22 -17.70 31.16 -12.26
CA PRO A 22 -17.26 30.01 -11.48
C PRO A 22 -16.37 29.17 -12.41
N VAL A 23 -15.14 28.98 -12.03
CA VAL A 23 -14.35 27.89 -12.59
C VAL A 23 -15.25 26.69 -12.36
N ASN A 24 -15.79 26.13 -13.43
CA ASN A 24 -16.58 24.91 -13.35
C ASN A 24 -15.55 23.84 -13.01
N GLU A 25 -15.22 23.73 -11.72
CA GLU A 25 -14.32 22.72 -11.20
C GLU A 25 -15.03 21.39 -11.45
N LYS A 26 -14.67 20.79 -12.56
CA LYS A 26 -15.19 19.48 -12.91
C LYS A 26 -14.75 18.53 -11.81
N THR A 27 -15.70 17.95 -11.11
CA THR A 27 -15.50 17.00 -10.02
C THR A 27 -14.83 15.73 -10.55
N VAL A 28 -13.85 15.22 -9.85
CA VAL A 28 -13.29 13.88 -10.09
C VAL A 28 -14.26 12.83 -9.54
N ALA A 29 -14.57 11.80 -10.31
CA ALA A 29 -15.29 10.64 -9.82
C ALA A 29 -14.29 9.56 -9.45
N VAL A 30 -14.19 9.19 -8.17
CA VAL A 30 -13.29 8.17 -7.66
C VAL A 30 -14.06 6.89 -7.40
N LEU A 31 -13.74 5.86 -8.14
CA LEU A 31 -14.37 4.54 -8.05
C LEU A 31 -13.41 3.57 -7.35
N TRP A 32 -13.79 3.20 -6.15
CA TRP A 32 -13.04 2.27 -5.30
C TRP A 32 -13.51 0.84 -5.51
N ALA A 33 -12.56 -0.10 -5.52
CA ALA A 33 -12.85 -1.52 -5.58
C ALA A 33 -13.59 -1.97 -4.32
N GLU A 34 -13.07 -1.67 -3.15
CA GLU A 34 -13.51 -2.21 -1.87
C GLU A 34 -13.64 -3.75 -1.88
N GLY A 35 -14.12 -4.37 -0.82
CA GLY A 35 -14.31 -5.82 -0.75
C GLY A 35 -13.08 -6.54 -0.22
N ASP A 36 -12.83 -7.75 -0.73
CA ASP A 36 -11.78 -8.66 -0.23
C ASP A 36 -10.35 -8.30 -0.68
N LYS A 37 -10.11 -7.09 -1.18
CA LYS A 37 -8.74 -6.62 -1.33
C LYS A 37 -8.10 -6.57 0.05
N ALA A 38 -7.01 -7.29 0.21
CA ALA A 38 -6.34 -7.56 1.49
C ALA A 38 -5.80 -6.30 2.19
N VAL A 39 -5.60 -5.22 1.45
CA VAL A 39 -5.18 -3.92 2.00
C VAL A 39 -6.30 -3.34 2.85
N ASP A 40 -5.95 -2.83 4.04
CA ASP A 40 -6.88 -1.97 4.77
C ASP A 40 -7.31 -0.82 3.85
N PRO A 41 -8.55 -0.84 3.32
CA PRO A 41 -9.00 0.16 2.37
C PRO A 41 -8.93 1.57 2.95
N ASN A 42 -8.95 1.70 4.29
CA ASN A 42 -8.85 2.98 4.95
C ASN A 42 -7.47 3.62 4.77
N THR A 43 -6.40 2.85 4.65
CA THR A 43 -5.04 3.41 4.49
C THR A 43 -4.91 4.15 3.16
N LEU A 44 -5.26 3.51 2.04
CA LEU A 44 -5.19 4.15 0.72
C LEU A 44 -6.26 5.25 0.56
N ILE A 45 -7.49 5.04 1.07
CA ILE A 45 -8.55 6.05 1.05
C ILE A 45 -8.12 7.30 1.82
N ASN A 46 -7.57 7.15 3.03
CA ASN A 46 -7.12 8.28 3.83
C ASN A 46 -5.93 9.01 3.17
N ALA A 47 -5.01 8.28 2.55
CA ALA A 47 -3.92 8.87 1.77
C ALA A 47 -4.47 9.68 0.59
N MET A 48 -5.45 9.13 -0.13
CA MET A 48 -6.10 9.80 -1.26
C MET A 48 -6.87 11.05 -0.83
N ASP A 49 -7.60 10.99 0.29
CA ASP A 49 -8.30 12.15 0.83
C ASP A 49 -7.33 13.31 1.13
N ARG A 50 -6.20 13.00 1.77
CA ARG A 50 -5.14 14.00 2.03
C ARG A 50 -4.56 14.56 0.74
N ALA A 51 -4.23 13.69 -0.23
CA ALA A 51 -3.64 14.09 -1.50
C ALA A 51 -4.60 14.97 -2.33
N MET A 52 -5.87 14.58 -2.43
CA MET A 52 -6.91 15.37 -3.12
C MET A 52 -7.12 16.75 -2.47
N TYR A 53 -7.10 16.80 -1.13
CA TYR A 53 -7.17 18.07 -0.41
C TYR A 53 -5.97 18.98 -0.69
N ILE A 54 -4.75 18.44 -0.72
CA ILE A 54 -3.52 19.20 -1.00
C ILE A 54 -3.55 19.74 -2.44
N GLU A 55 -3.98 18.95 -3.40
CA GLU A 55 -4.11 19.37 -4.81
C GLU A 55 -5.35 20.23 -5.08
N ASN A 56 -6.16 20.51 -4.06
CA ASN A 56 -7.42 21.28 -4.16
C ASN A 56 -8.38 20.69 -5.20
N VAL A 57 -8.53 19.36 -5.18
CA VAL A 57 -9.41 18.60 -6.08
C VAL A 57 -10.68 18.20 -5.34
N SER A 58 -11.84 18.61 -5.87
CA SER A 58 -13.14 18.12 -5.39
C SER A 58 -13.47 16.79 -6.07
N TYR A 59 -13.92 15.81 -5.29
CA TYR A 59 -14.27 14.50 -5.84
C TYR A 59 -15.55 13.91 -5.25
N THR A 60 -16.10 12.93 -5.95
CA THR A 60 -17.26 12.12 -5.51
C THR A 60 -16.79 10.69 -5.36
N TYR A 61 -17.09 10.10 -4.21
CA TYR A 61 -16.75 8.72 -3.86
C TYR A 61 -17.81 7.74 -4.38
N TYR A 62 -17.37 6.63 -4.98
CA TYR A 62 -18.18 5.49 -5.39
C TYR A 62 -17.54 4.19 -4.89
N GLY A 63 -18.22 3.44 -4.02
CA GLY A 63 -17.74 2.17 -3.49
C GLY A 63 -18.38 0.99 -4.20
N ALA A 64 -17.58 0.12 -4.81
CA ALA A 64 -18.08 -1.04 -5.55
C ALA A 64 -18.41 -2.23 -4.65
N GLN A 65 -17.78 -2.34 -3.48
CA GLN A 65 -17.95 -3.45 -2.55
C GLN A 65 -17.54 -4.81 -3.17
N GLY A 66 -16.47 -4.81 -3.98
CA GLY A 66 -15.99 -6.01 -4.66
C GLY A 66 -16.82 -6.44 -5.87
N ASP A 67 -17.82 -5.66 -6.29
CA ASP A 67 -18.69 -5.99 -7.44
C ASP A 67 -18.27 -5.22 -8.69
N ALA A 68 -17.60 -5.89 -9.63
CA ALA A 68 -17.12 -5.32 -10.88
C ALA A 68 -18.26 -4.80 -11.78
N ALA A 69 -19.43 -5.44 -11.77
CA ALA A 69 -20.57 -4.99 -12.55
C ALA A 69 -21.16 -3.69 -11.98
N LYS A 70 -21.25 -3.60 -10.65
CA LYS A 70 -21.64 -2.37 -9.95
C LYS A 70 -20.65 -1.24 -10.25
N GLN A 71 -19.35 -1.52 -10.24
CA GLN A 71 -18.33 -0.51 -10.54
C GLN A 71 -18.44 0.05 -11.96
N LEU A 72 -18.68 -0.79 -12.95
CA LEU A 72 -18.94 -0.35 -14.33
C LEU A 72 -20.21 0.50 -14.44
N GLN A 73 -21.29 0.14 -13.71
CA GLN A 73 -22.50 0.98 -13.64
C GLN A 73 -22.18 2.34 -13.01
N GLN A 74 -21.45 2.38 -11.92
CA GLN A 74 -21.03 3.63 -11.25
C GLN A 74 -20.19 4.52 -12.20
N ALA A 75 -19.29 3.93 -13.01
CA ALA A 75 -18.56 4.67 -14.05
C ALA A 75 -19.50 5.32 -15.07
N GLN A 76 -20.53 4.59 -15.54
CA GLN A 76 -21.52 5.13 -16.46
C GLN A 76 -22.32 6.27 -15.84
N GLU A 77 -22.71 6.14 -14.58
CA GLU A 77 -23.43 7.18 -13.81
C GLU A 77 -22.57 8.44 -13.65
N ALA A 78 -21.30 8.29 -13.25
CA ALA A 78 -20.37 9.41 -13.12
C ALA A 78 -20.14 10.14 -14.43
N LEU A 79 -19.98 9.40 -15.53
CA LEU A 79 -19.83 9.94 -16.88
C LEU A 79 -21.13 10.62 -17.40
N ALA A 80 -22.30 10.13 -16.98
CA ALA A 80 -23.58 10.77 -17.28
C ALA A 80 -23.80 12.06 -16.47
N ALA A 81 -23.20 12.14 -15.28
CA ALA A 81 -23.20 13.34 -14.43
C ALA A 81 -22.13 14.37 -14.83
N ASP A 82 -21.47 14.21 -15.98
CA ASP A 82 -20.45 15.13 -16.54
C ASP A 82 -19.23 15.31 -15.63
N CYS A 83 -18.72 14.21 -15.02
CA CYS A 83 -17.47 14.26 -14.25
C CYS A 83 -16.30 14.76 -15.12
N GLY A 84 -15.36 15.45 -14.50
CA GLY A 84 -14.20 16.02 -15.19
C GLY A 84 -13.09 15.03 -15.46
N VAL A 85 -12.90 14.07 -14.54
CA VAL A 85 -11.94 12.97 -14.59
C VAL A 85 -12.61 11.76 -13.97
N LEU A 86 -12.42 10.60 -14.56
CA LEU A 86 -12.76 9.30 -13.98
C LEU A 86 -11.48 8.72 -13.37
N MET A 87 -11.50 8.38 -12.09
CA MET A 87 -10.39 7.75 -11.38
C MET A 87 -10.86 6.40 -10.85
N VAL A 88 -10.12 5.34 -11.12
CA VAL A 88 -10.58 3.97 -10.90
C VAL A 88 -9.49 3.12 -10.26
N GLU A 89 -9.81 2.54 -9.13
CA GLU A 89 -9.19 1.33 -8.61
C GLU A 89 -10.08 0.16 -9.04
N PRO A 90 -9.74 -0.61 -10.08
CA PRO A 90 -10.65 -1.62 -10.60
C PRO A 90 -10.81 -2.80 -9.63
N VAL A 91 -12.05 -3.31 -9.52
CA VAL A 91 -12.32 -4.58 -8.80
C VAL A 91 -11.64 -5.76 -9.50
N ASP A 92 -11.63 -5.71 -10.84
CA ASP A 92 -11.03 -6.71 -11.72
C ASP A 92 -10.21 -5.97 -12.78
N ASP A 93 -8.90 -6.16 -12.78
CA ASP A 93 -7.99 -5.53 -13.72
C ASP A 93 -8.31 -5.90 -15.18
N ALA A 94 -8.88 -7.07 -15.43
CA ALA A 94 -9.36 -7.47 -16.74
C ALA A 94 -10.52 -6.58 -17.27
N ALA A 95 -11.22 -5.87 -16.39
CA ALA A 95 -12.26 -4.90 -16.77
C ALA A 95 -11.69 -3.54 -17.22
N ALA A 96 -10.39 -3.28 -17.05
CA ALA A 96 -9.77 -1.97 -17.33
C ALA A 96 -10.07 -1.46 -18.76
N ALA A 97 -10.04 -2.34 -19.77
CA ALA A 97 -10.37 -1.97 -21.14
C ALA A 97 -11.80 -1.40 -21.28
N GLN A 98 -12.75 -1.85 -20.48
CA GLN A 98 -14.13 -1.36 -20.50
C GLN A 98 -14.21 0.07 -19.95
N PHE A 99 -13.47 0.40 -18.89
CA PHE A 99 -13.39 1.77 -18.38
C PHE A 99 -12.74 2.71 -19.40
N VAL A 100 -11.69 2.25 -20.12
CA VAL A 100 -11.08 3.01 -21.21
C VAL A 100 -12.09 3.34 -22.29
N GLU A 101 -12.87 2.37 -22.76
CA GLU A 101 -13.88 2.58 -23.80
C GLU A 101 -15.00 3.54 -23.33
N LEU A 102 -15.45 3.42 -22.08
CA LEU A 102 -16.45 4.32 -21.49
C LEU A 102 -15.93 5.76 -21.42
N ALA A 103 -14.73 5.97 -20.88
CA ALA A 103 -14.10 7.28 -20.75
C ALA A 103 -13.82 7.92 -22.11
N LYS A 104 -13.29 7.14 -23.06
CA LYS A 104 -13.01 7.55 -24.45
C LYS A 104 -14.26 7.96 -25.18
N ALA A 105 -15.37 7.22 -25.06
CA ALA A 105 -16.65 7.55 -25.68
C ALA A 105 -17.21 8.91 -25.22
N LYS A 106 -16.88 9.33 -24.00
CA LYS A 106 -17.27 10.60 -23.40
C LYS A 106 -16.17 11.67 -23.46
N ASN A 107 -15.00 11.32 -24.01
CA ASN A 107 -13.81 12.17 -24.05
C ASN A 107 -13.40 12.69 -22.67
N VAL A 108 -13.61 11.89 -21.59
CA VAL A 108 -13.27 12.18 -20.20
C VAL A 108 -11.93 11.54 -19.89
N PRO A 109 -10.96 12.26 -19.27
CA PRO A 109 -9.71 11.66 -18.82
C PRO A 109 -9.94 10.54 -17.80
N LEU A 110 -9.06 9.53 -17.82
CA LEU A 110 -9.11 8.35 -16.96
C LEU A 110 -7.78 8.19 -16.23
N VAL A 111 -7.85 7.93 -14.92
CA VAL A 111 -6.69 7.60 -14.08
C VAL A 111 -6.94 6.26 -13.41
N PHE A 112 -6.12 5.27 -13.68
CA PHE A 112 -6.06 4.04 -12.91
C PHE A 112 -5.05 4.18 -11.78
N PHE A 113 -5.32 3.55 -10.64
CA PHE A 113 -4.41 3.53 -9.49
C PHE A 113 -4.60 2.25 -8.67
N GLY A 114 -3.56 1.84 -7.93
CA GLY A 114 -3.60 0.68 -7.04
C GLY A 114 -3.95 -0.63 -7.75
N CYS A 115 -3.49 -0.82 -8.99
CA CYS A 115 -3.85 -1.95 -9.84
C CYS A 115 -2.80 -2.23 -10.90
N GLU A 116 -2.84 -3.43 -11.46
CA GLU A 116 -2.00 -3.88 -12.56
C GLU A 116 -2.79 -3.89 -13.88
N VAL A 117 -2.74 -2.79 -14.59
CA VAL A 117 -3.35 -2.66 -15.93
C VAL A 117 -2.27 -2.76 -17.00
N GLU A 118 -2.53 -3.58 -18.03
CA GLU A 118 -1.59 -3.71 -19.13
C GLU A 118 -1.34 -2.38 -19.85
N GLU A 119 -0.08 -2.08 -20.16
CA GLU A 119 0.34 -0.85 -20.84
C GLU A 119 -0.35 -0.65 -22.18
N THR A 120 -0.69 -1.75 -22.89
CA THR A 120 -1.43 -1.72 -24.15
C THR A 120 -2.84 -1.17 -23.99
N VAL A 121 -3.48 -1.39 -22.85
CA VAL A 121 -4.80 -0.85 -22.48
C VAL A 121 -4.69 0.65 -22.23
N VAL A 122 -3.70 1.06 -21.44
CA VAL A 122 -3.45 2.47 -21.11
C VAL A 122 -3.14 3.28 -22.37
N SER A 123 -2.26 2.77 -23.24
CA SER A 123 -1.88 3.42 -24.48
C SER A 123 -3.01 3.50 -25.53
N GLY A 124 -4.08 2.75 -25.33
CA GLY A 124 -5.28 2.78 -26.18
C GLY A 124 -6.08 4.09 -26.12
N TYR A 125 -5.76 4.97 -25.12
CA TYR A 125 -6.42 6.27 -24.95
C TYR A 125 -5.42 7.33 -24.46
N ASP A 126 -5.26 8.40 -25.24
CA ASP A 126 -4.30 9.50 -25.00
C ASP A 126 -4.54 10.33 -23.72
N LYS A 127 -5.69 10.15 -23.06
CA LYS A 127 -6.04 10.76 -21.77
C LYS A 127 -6.14 9.74 -20.65
N CYS A 128 -5.57 8.55 -20.84
CA CYS A 128 -5.47 7.53 -19.81
C CYS A 128 -4.11 7.60 -19.12
N VAL A 129 -4.12 7.55 -17.81
CA VAL A 129 -2.92 7.50 -16.95
C VAL A 129 -3.05 6.30 -16.03
N LEU A 130 -1.97 5.58 -15.81
CA LEU A 130 -1.85 4.53 -14.81
C LEU A 130 -0.84 4.96 -13.75
N VAL A 131 -1.22 4.92 -12.50
CA VAL A 131 -0.33 5.06 -11.34
C VAL A 131 -0.20 3.69 -10.69
N LYS A 132 0.97 3.11 -10.71
CA LYS A 132 1.25 1.78 -10.20
C LYS A 132 2.55 1.71 -9.41
N THR A 133 2.71 0.65 -8.65
CA THR A 133 3.98 0.36 -7.97
C THR A 133 5.05 -0.04 -8.99
N ASN A 134 6.28 0.34 -8.75
CA ASN A 134 7.44 0.00 -9.55
C ASN A 134 8.05 -1.32 -9.05
N GLU A 135 7.59 -2.44 -9.60
CA GLU A 135 8.05 -3.78 -9.23
C GLU A 135 9.58 -3.97 -9.35
N GLU A 136 10.23 -3.20 -10.23
CA GLU A 136 11.68 -3.31 -10.42
C GLU A 136 12.48 -2.83 -9.20
N THR A 137 11.88 -1.99 -8.35
CA THR A 137 12.56 -1.44 -7.16
C THR A 137 12.46 -2.33 -5.92
N LEU A 138 11.59 -3.35 -5.92
CA LEU A 138 11.38 -4.21 -4.76
C LEU A 138 12.69 -4.89 -4.30
N GLY A 139 13.45 -5.46 -5.23
CA GLY A 139 14.73 -6.13 -4.93
C GLY A 139 15.76 -5.18 -4.36
N GLU A 140 15.85 -3.95 -4.88
CA GLU A 140 16.72 -2.89 -4.38
C GLU A 140 16.33 -2.48 -2.95
N LYS A 141 15.04 -2.20 -2.72
CA LYS A 141 14.52 -1.80 -1.39
C LYS A 141 14.73 -2.87 -0.34
N MET A 142 14.48 -4.13 -0.70
CA MET A 142 14.75 -5.26 0.20
C MET A 142 16.26 -5.37 0.50
N SER A 143 17.12 -5.22 -0.50
CA SER A 143 18.57 -5.27 -0.34
C SER A 143 19.09 -4.14 0.55
N GLU A 144 18.61 -2.91 0.35
CA GLU A 144 18.91 -1.74 1.19
C GLU A 144 18.52 -1.99 2.64
N MET A 145 17.28 -2.43 2.88
CA MET A 145 16.74 -2.65 4.23
C MET A 145 17.53 -3.72 4.99
N VAL A 146 17.81 -4.87 4.36
CA VAL A 146 18.60 -5.95 4.97
C VAL A 146 20.04 -5.51 5.21
N SER A 147 20.63 -4.78 4.28
CA SER A 147 21.98 -4.27 4.43
C SER A 147 22.07 -3.28 5.58
N GLU A 148 21.13 -2.34 5.70
CA GLU A 148 21.10 -1.37 6.79
C GLU A 148 20.94 -2.04 8.15
N TYR A 149 20.04 -3.04 8.25
CA TYR A 149 19.87 -3.83 9.46
C TYR A 149 21.15 -4.54 9.90
N LEU A 150 21.92 -5.11 8.97
CA LEU A 150 23.16 -5.82 9.24
C LEU A 150 24.41 -4.90 9.40
N LYS A 151 24.34 -3.61 9.02
CA LYS A 151 25.41 -2.64 9.27
C LYS A 151 25.60 -2.33 10.74
N ASP A 152 24.54 -2.41 11.56
CA ASP A 152 24.65 -2.27 13.02
C ASP A 152 25.37 -3.49 13.63
N LYS A 153 26.52 -3.23 14.24
CA LYS A 153 27.39 -4.30 14.77
C LYS A 153 26.76 -5.10 15.90
N LYS A 154 25.88 -4.49 16.69
CA LYS A 154 25.20 -5.15 17.80
C LYS A 154 24.11 -6.06 17.27
N THR A 155 23.33 -5.57 16.33
CA THR A 155 22.29 -6.33 15.60
C THR A 155 22.90 -7.51 14.88
N ARG A 156 23.94 -7.28 14.08
CA ARG A 156 24.65 -8.34 13.36
C ARG A 156 25.15 -9.44 14.32
N LYS A 157 25.77 -9.05 15.45
CA LYS A 157 26.23 -10.01 16.45
C LYS A 157 25.09 -10.82 17.11
N ASN A 158 23.88 -10.23 17.21
CA ASN A 158 22.72 -10.93 17.75
C ASN A 158 22.14 -11.91 16.72
N VAL A 159 22.20 -11.56 15.44
CA VAL A 159 21.75 -12.41 14.32
C VAL A 159 22.72 -13.59 14.12
N ASP A 160 24.02 -13.36 14.13
CA ASP A 160 25.08 -14.40 14.10
C ASP A 160 25.04 -15.21 15.42
N ARG A 161 24.07 -16.16 15.49
CA ARG A 161 23.81 -16.93 16.71
C ARG A 161 24.82 -18.06 16.92
N ASN A 162 25.36 -18.59 15.84
CA ASN A 162 26.36 -19.66 15.89
C ASN A 162 27.77 -19.11 16.16
N GLY A 163 27.98 -17.78 15.98
CA GLY A 163 29.22 -17.06 16.28
C GLY A 163 30.34 -17.35 15.28
N ASP A 164 30.02 -17.78 14.06
CA ASP A 164 31.02 -18.09 13.02
C ASP A 164 31.42 -16.87 12.17
N GLY A 165 30.77 -15.73 12.41
CA GLY A 165 31.00 -14.46 11.72
C GLY A 165 30.24 -14.30 10.41
N LYS A 166 29.44 -15.30 10.02
CA LYS A 166 28.59 -15.25 8.83
C LYS A 166 27.11 -15.16 9.23
N ILE A 167 26.27 -14.78 8.29
CA ILE A 167 24.81 -14.78 8.43
C ILE A 167 24.22 -15.77 7.41
N ALA A 168 23.66 -16.83 7.89
CA ALA A 168 22.98 -17.82 7.07
C ALA A 168 21.57 -17.31 6.70
N LEU A 169 21.39 -16.86 5.44
CA LEU A 169 20.18 -16.20 4.92
C LEU A 169 19.43 -17.12 3.96
N ALA A 170 18.17 -17.38 4.26
CA ALA A 170 17.21 -18.03 3.38
C ALA A 170 16.40 -16.98 2.61
N ASN A 171 16.59 -16.87 1.30
CA ASN A 171 15.82 -15.99 0.45
C ASN A 171 14.68 -16.77 -0.22
N LEU A 172 13.45 -16.57 0.25
CA LEU A 172 12.24 -17.19 -0.28
C LEU A 172 11.44 -16.26 -1.21
N THR A 173 11.93 -15.03 -1.44
CA THR A 173 11.23 -14.03 -2.26
C THR A 173 11.34 -14.29 -3.76
N GLY A 174 12.34 -15.04 -4.17
CA GLY A 174 12.70 -15.17 -5.58
C GLY A 174 13.41 -13.94 -6.18
N LEU A 175 13.59 -12.87 -5.39
CA LEU A 175 14.24 -11.64 -5.83
C LEU A 175 15.75 -11.85 -5.96
N ASN A 176 16.36 -11.14 -6.90
CA ASN A 176 17.81 -11.00 -6.95
C ASN A 176 18.23 -9.89 -5.97
N LEU A 177 19.02 -10.22 -4.97
CA LEU A 177 19.44 -9.29 -3.91
C LEU A 177 20.90 -8.96 -4.05
N GLU A 178 21.22 -7.68 -3.95
CA GLU A 178 22.58 -7.14 -3.93
C GLU A 178 22.85 -6.48 -2.57
N LEU A 179 23.35 -7.25 -1.61
CA LEU A 179 23.60 -6.76 -0.26
C LEU A 179 24.92 -5.99 -0.19
N GLU A 180 24.90 -4.83 0.46
CA GLU A 180 26.08 -3.98 0.72
C GLU A 180 26.84 -4.40 2.00
N VAL A 181 26.72 -5.64 2.42
CA VAL A 181 27.40 -6.21 3.59
C VAL A 181 28.10 -7.51 3.22
N GLU A 182 29.26 -7.74 3.83
CA GLU A 182 30.04 -8.96 3.62
C GLU A 182 29.57 -10.10 4.55
N ASP A 183 30.03 -11.32 4.29
CA ASP A 183 29.79 -12.49 5.13
C ASP A 183 28.31 -12.86 5.32
N VAL A 184 27.51 -12.71 4.28
CA VAL A 184 26.16 -13.28 4.19
C VAL A 184 26.20 -14.49 3.27
N GLU A 185 25.79 -15.64 3.79
CA GLU A 185 25.72 -16.90 3.06
C GLU A 185 24.28 -17.19 2.67
N PHE A 186 23.98 -17.11 1.37
CA PHE A 186 22.65 -17.48 0.86
C PHE A 186 22.50 -18.99 0.88
N LEU A 187 21.50 -19.46 1.62
CA LEU A 187 21.18 -20.87 1.69
C LEU A 187 20.47 -21.32 0.41
N LEU A 188 20.93 -22.42 -0.18
CA LEU A 188 20.24 -23.07 -1.28
C LEU A 188 19.10 -23.90 -0.68
N LEU A 189 17.85 -23.50 -0.95
CA LEU A 189 16.66 -24.13 -0.43
C LEU A 189 15.93 -24.85 -1.58
N ASP A 190 15.37 -26.01 -1.27
CA ASP A 190 14.45 -26.72 -2.16
C ASP A 190 13.10 -25.99 -2.25
N ALA A 191 12.25 -26.36 -3.21
CA ALA A 191 11.02 -25.63 -3.59
C ALA A 191 9.93 -25.51 -2.49
N ALA A 192 10.10 -26.10 -1.32
CA ALA A 192 9.25 -25.91 -0.13
C ALA A 192 10.08 -26.24 1.12
N PRO A 193 11.06 -25.40 1.46
CA PRO A 193 11.99 -25.72 2.52
C PRO A 193 11.34 -25.59 3.89
N GLU A 194 11.52 -26.59 4.73
CA GLU A 194 11.35 -26.43 6.16
C GLU A 194 12.55 -25.62 6.70
N ILE A 195 12.29 -24.43 7.24
CA ILE A 195 13.33 -23.61 7.85
C ILE A 195 13.78 -24.25 9.16
N ASP A 196 15.05 -24.65 9.20
CA ASP A 196 15.69 -25.09 10.43
C ASP A 196 16.23 -23.88 11.19
N PRO A 197 15.61 -23.47 12.31
CA PRO A 197 16.03 -22.30 13.06
C PRO A 197 17.40 -22.45 13.74
N VAL A 198 17.98 -23.63 13.76
CA VAL A 198 19.34 -23.83 14.30
C VAL A 198 20.39 -23.36 13.31
N THR A 199 20.17 -23.60 12.02
CA THR A 199 21.13 -23.32 10.95
C THR A 199 20.78 -22.10 10.11
N THR A 200 19.54 -21.58 10.22
CA THR A 200 19.07 -20.40 9.48
C THR A 200 18.94 -19.22 10.44
N GLU A 201 19.63 -18.14 10.16
CA GLU A 201 19.70 -16.97 11.03
C GLU A 201 18.80 -15.83 10.54
N MET A 202 18.55 -15.77 9.23
CA MET A 202 17.72 -14.78 8.58
C MET A 202 16.86 -15.42 7.49
N VAL A 203 15.63 -14.96 7.34
CA VAL A 203 14.70 -15.38 6.28
C VAL A 203 14.04 -14.17 5.65
N LEU A 204 13.98 -14.17 4.33
CA LEU A 204 13.18 -13.22 3.55
C LEU A 204 12.00 -13.98 2.95
N THR A 205 10.78 -13.57 3.25
CA THR A 205 9.54 -14.19 2.76
C THR A 205 8.94 -13.39 1.61
N ALA A 206 8.26 -14.07 0.71
CA ALA A 206 7.69 -13.47 -0.50
C ALA A 206 6.50 -12.54 -0.19
N ASP A 207 5.79 -12.82 0.90
CA ASP A 207 4.63 -12.07 1.34
C ASP A 207 4.38 -12.25 2.85
N ASP A 208 3.43 -11.52 3.37
CA ASP A 208 3.06 -11.52 4.79
C ASP A 208 2.43 -12.83 5.24
N THR A 209 1.73 -13.54 4.37
CA THR A 209 1.16 -14.87 4.68
C THR A 209 2.28 -15.86 4.96
N ALA A 210 3.30 -15.90 4.10
CA ALA A 210 4.47 -16.74 4.29
C ALA A 210 5.25 -16.35 5.55
N ALA A 211 5.33 -15.05 5.87
CA ALA A 211 5.95 -14.57 7.11
C ALA A 211 5.18 -15.03 8.36
N GLN A 212 3.86 -14.98 8.31
CA GLN A 212 2.99 -15.43 9.39
C GLN A 212 3.13 -16.94 9.63
N GLU A 213 3.05 -17.74 8.58
CA GLU A 213 3.22 -19.19 8.67
C GLU A 213 4.59 -19.57 9.24
N LEU A 214 5.65 -18.89 8.77
CA LEU A 214 7.00 -19.08 9.29
C LEU A 214 7.08 -18.71 10.78
N LEU A 215 6.51 -17.59 11.19
CA LEU A 215 6.53 -17.14 12.58
C LEU A 215 5.85 -18.16 13.50
N VAL A 216 4.67 -18.69 13.10
CA VAL A 216 3.97 -19.76 13.84
C VAL A 216 4.85 -21.01 13.96
N ALA A 217 5.47 -21.44 12.86
CA ALA A 217 6.34 -22.63 12.84
C ALA A 217 7.59 -22.46 13.73
N LEU A 218 8.17 -21.27 13.77
CA LEU A 218 9.31 -20.94 14.63
C LEU A 218 8.92 -20.93 16.10
N GLN A 219 7.77 -20.34 16.42
CA GLN A 219 7.27 -20.28 17.81
C GLN A 219 6.92 -21.66 18.35
N ALA A 220 6.42 -22.57 17.53
CA ALA A 220 6.23 -23.97 17.90
C ALA A 220 7.55 -24.68 18.29
N LYS A 221 8.69 -24.12 17.87
CA LYS A 221 10.05 -24.59 18.21
C LYS A 221 10.73 -23.71 19.28
N ASP A 222 9.99 -22.86 20.01
CA ASP A 222 10.47 -21.88 20.99
C ASP A 222 11.40 -20.78 20.41
N TYR A 223 11.36 -20.53 19.10
CA TYR A 223 12.04 -19.41 18.45
C TYR A 223 11.10 -18.22 18.29
N ASN A 224 11.66 -17.02 18.11
CA ASN A 224 10.91 -15.76 17.93
C ASN A 224 9.84 -15.54 19.01
N THR A 225 10.16 -15.93 20.26
CA THR A 225 9.34 -15.72 21.45
C THR A 225 9.97 -14.65 22.34
N ASP A 226 9.29 -14.18 23.40
CA ASP A 226 9.82 -13.20 24.35
C ASP A 226 11.06 -13.63 25.10
N LYS A 227 11.34 -14.93 25.10
CA LYS A 227 12.22 -15.50 26.13
C LYS A 227 13.68 -15.16 25.94
N LEU A 228 14.16 -15.06 24.70
CA LEU A 228 15.58 -14.75 24.46
C LEU A 228 15.78 -14.20 23.03
N VAL A 229 16.40 -13.02 22.92
CA VAL A 229 16.85 -12.44 21.63
C VAL A 229 17.79 -13.39 20.87
N THR A 230 18.52 -14.25 21.59
CA THR A 230 19.40 -15.27 21.01
C THR A 230 18.69 -16.48 20.40
N GLN A 231 17.36 -16.52 20.50
CA GLN A 231 16.52 -17.56 19.88
C GLN A 231 15.57 -16.96 18.84
N SER A 232 15.97 -15.91 18.15
CA SER A 232 15.17 -15.31 17.09
C SER A 232 15.83 -15.49 15.73
N VAL A 233 15.06 -15.89 14.74
CA VAL A 233 15.40 -15.82 13.32
C VAL A 233 14.98 -14.43 12.85
N ALA A 234 15.84 -13.67 12.19
CA ALA A 234 15.48 -12.37 11.65
C ALA A 234 14.61 -12.58 10.41
N ILE A 235 13.35 -12.12 10.44
CA ILE A 235 12.38 -12.27 9.36
C ILE A 235 12.17 -10.91 8.72
N PHE A 236 12.25 -10.86 7.38
CA PHE A 236 11.84 -9.74 6.56
C PHE A 236 10.79 -10.23 5.56
N THR A 237 9.85 -9.37 5.20
CA THR A 237 8.73 -9.74 4.33
C THR A 237 8.45 -8.69 3.27
N VAL A 238 7.51 -8.98 2.39
CA VAL A 238 6.94 -8.05 1.41
C VAL A 238 5.46 -7.87 1.75
N GLY A 239 5.00 -6.61 1.79
CA GLY A 239 3.60 -6.27 2.04
C GLY A 239 3.35 -5.55 3.37
N ASN A 240 2.09 -5.21 3.61
CA ASN A 240 1.62 -4.59 4.86
C ASN A 240 0.26 -5.19 5.28
N GLU A 241 0.09 -6.49 5.02
CA GLU A 241 -1.17 -7.21 5.11
C GLU A 241 -1.12 -8.38 6.11
N PHE A 242 -0.16 -8.34 7.03
CA PHE A 242 -0.09 -9.36 8.07
C PHE A 242 -1.40 -9.35 8.87
N ASP A 243 -2.18 -10.42 8.78
CA ASP A 243 -3.42 -10.55 9.56
C ASP A 243 -3.08 -10.90 11.02
N TYR A 244 -2.60 -9.88 11.71
CA TYR A 244 -2.23 -9.98 13.10
C TYR A 244 -3.42 -10.40 13.98
N LYS A 245 -4.63 -9.95 13.64
CA LYS A 245 -5.84 -10.29 14.37
C LYS A 245 -6.14 -11.79 14.25
N ALA A 246 -6.14 -12.34 13.04
CA ALA A 246 -6.33 -13.77 12.83
C ALA A 246 -5.26 -14.57 13.55
N TYR A 247 -4.01 -14.16 13.46
CA TYR A 247 -2.88 -14.79 14.13
C TYR A 247 -3.02 -14.82 15.66
N VAL A 248 -3.41 -13.70 16.28
CA VAL A 248 -3.60 -13.59 17.74
C VAL A 248 -4.83 -14.33 18.22
N LEU A 249 -5.88 -14.41 17.39
CA LEU A 249 -7.12 -15.10 17.72
C LEU A 249 -7.09 -16.60 17.42
N GLU A 250 -6.06 -17.10 16.78
CA GLU A 250 -5.94 -18.53 16.50
C GLU A 250 -5.99 -19.34 17.80
N GLY A 251 -7.00 -20.19 17.93
CA GLY A 251 -7.24 -20.99 19.12
C GLY A 251 -7.78 -20.23 20.34
N ALA A 252 -8.10 -18.93 20.19
CA ALA A 252 -8.71 -18.16 21.26
C ALA A 252 -10.18 -18.57 21.51
N PRO A 253 -10.65 -18.62 22.76
CA PRO A 253 -12.07 -18.82 23.09
C PRO A 253 -12.95 -17.72 22.51
N GLU A 254 -14.23 -18.05 22.24
CA GLU A 254 -15.21 -17.07 21.72
C GLU A 254 -15.64 -16.02 22.75
N ASP A 255 -15.54 -16.34 24.04
CA ASP A 255 -15.92 -15.40 25.10
C ASP A 255 -14.78 -14.42 25.45
N ALA A 256 -15.15 -13.20 25.85
CA ALA A 256 -14.23 -12.10 26.11
C ALA A 256 -13.21 -12.42 27.24
N GLU A 257 -13.65 -13.15 28.29
CA GLU A 257 -12.78 -13.50 29.43
C GLU A 257 -11.76 -14.56 29.01
N GLY A 258 -12.18 -15.56 28.24
CA GLY A 258 -11.31 -16.58 27.66
C GLY A 258 -10.31 -15.98 26.66
N ARG A 259 -10.71 -15.05 25.81
CA ARG A 259 -9.80 -14.32 24.91
C ARG A 259 -8.76 -13.53 25.68
N LYS A 260 -9.17 -12.80 26.72
CA LYS A 260 -8.24 -12.07 27.58
C LYS A 260 -7.21 -13.00 28.21
N ALA A 261 -7.66 -14.13 28.77
CA ALA A 261 -6.75 -15.13 29.34
C ALA A 261 -5.82 -15.74 28.27
N HIS A 262 -6.30 -15.96 27.06
CA HIS A 262 -5.49 -16.43 25.92
C HIS A 262 -4.40 -15.42 25.57
N PHE A 263 -4.73 -14.13 25.49
CA PHE A 263 -3.73 -13.07 25.20
C PHE A 263 -2.72 -12.90 26.35
N GLU A 264 -3.16 -12.99 27.60
CA GLU A 264 -2.25 -12.94 28.74
C GLU A 264 -1.29 -14.14 28.76
N ALA A 265 -1.74 -15.32 28.31
CA ALA A 265 -0.91 -16.52 28.20
C ALA A 265 0.06 -16.48 27.02
N ASN A 266 -0.36 -15.88 25.91
CA ASN A 266 0.41 -15.76 24.66
C ASN A 266 1.05 -14.37 24.53
N LYS A 267 1.73 -13.90 25.57
CA LYS A 267 2.44 -12.59 25.63
C LYS A 267 3.47 -12.33 24.53
N PHE A 268 3.43 -13.16 23.47
CA PHE A 268 4.46 -13.20 22.44
C PHE A 268 4.41 -12.02 21.47
N LEU A 269 3.33 -11.24 21.44
CA LEU A 269 3.07 -10.41 20.25
C LEU A 269 2.85 -8.94 20.55
N VAL A 270 2.10 -8.57 21.53
CA VAL A 270 1.89 -7.19 22.00
C VAL A 270 1.47 -7.28 23.47
N ASP A 271 1.76 -6.28 24.26
CA ASP A 271 1.17 -6.15 25.59
C ASP A 271 -0.31 -5.74 25.45
N LEU A 272 -1.14 -6.73 25.13
CA LEU A 272 -2.60 -6.58 25.00
C LEU A 272 -3.28 -6.54 26.37
N THR A 273 -2.53 -6.61 27.47
CA THR A 273 -3.09 -6.54 28.84
C THR A 273 -3.78 -5.20 29.13
N ALA A 274 -3.48 -4.17 28.34
CA ALA A 274 -4.11 -2.85 28.42
C ALA A 274 -5.30 -2.67 27.47
N VAL A 275 -5.59 -3.64 26.58
CA VAL A 275 -6.64 -3.53 25.56
C VAL A 275 -7.87 -4.30 26.03
N GLU A 276 -9.01 -3.65 26.16
CA GLU A 276 -10.27 -4.31 26.44
C GLU A 276 -10.66 -5.23 25.26
N ALA A 277 -11.26 -6.38 25.56
CA ALA A 277 -11.60 -7.38 24.53
C ALA A 277 -12.54 -6.82 23.45
N GLU A 278 -13.34 -5.81 23.79
CA GLU A 278 -14.26 -5.13 22.87
C GLU A 278 -13.52 -4.22 21.87
N ASP A 279 -12.35 -3.70 22.24
CA ASP A 279 -11.53 -2.84 21.40
C ASP A 279 -10.65 -3.64 20.44
N LEU A 280 -10.42 -4.93 20.70
CA LEU A 280 -9.64 -5.81 19.80
C LEU A 280 -10.26 -5.95 18.42
N ASP A 281 -11.60 -5.94 18.34
CA ASP A 281 -12.30 -6.01 17.06
C ASP A 281 -12.21 -4.72 16.23
N ALA A 282 -11.83 -3.60 16.88
CA ALA A 282 -11.64 -2.31 16.24
C ALA A 282 -10.16 -2.02 15.90
N MET A 283 -9.23 -2.82 16.41
CA MET A 283 -7.80 -2.61 16.14
C MET A 283 -7.45 -3.19 14.77
N ILE A 284 -6.87 -2.35 13.95
CA ILE A 284 -6.28 -2.75 12.66
C ILE A 284 -4.83 -3.11 12.95
N TYR A 285 -4.47 -4.34 12.64
CA TYR A 285 -3.11 -4.83 12.81
C TYR A 285 -2.49 -5.03 11.43
N THR A 286 -1.42 -4.30 11.19
CA THR A 286 -0.64 -4.36 9.96
C THR A 286 0.71 -5.02 10.22
N THR A 287 1.44 -5.33 9.17
CA THR A 287 2.83 -5.82 9.27
C THR A 287 3.71 -4.86 10.08
N ALA A 288 3.50 -3.55 9.97
CA ALA A 288 4.20 -2.56 10.77
C ALA A 288 4.00 -2.77 12.28
N ASN A 289 2.78 -3.11 12.73
CA ASN A 289 2.53 -3.41 14.15
C ASN A 289 3.30 -4.65 14.64
N VAL A 290 3.44 -5.66 13.79
CA VAL A 290 4.22 -6.87 14.11
C VAL A 290 5.72 -6.55 14.17
N ILE A 291 6.21 -5.68 13.30
CA ILE A 291 7.60 -5.19 13.30
C ILE A 291 7.89 -4.46 14.62
N ASP A 292 7.00 -3.61 15.09
CA ASP A 292 7.13 -2.90 16.37
C ASP A 292 7.25 -3.85 17.60
N THR A 293 6.80 -5.10 17.44
CA THR A 293 7.01 -6.15 18.45
C THR A 293 8.39 -6.80 18.40
N GLY A 294 9.17 -6.56 17.36
CA GLY A 294 10.47 -7.19 17.12
C GLY A 294 10.39 -8.68 16.74
N ARG A 295 9.24 -9.13 16.19
CA ARG A 295 9.06 -10.51 15.69
C ARG A 295 9.38 -10.63 14.21
N ILE A 296 9.03 -9.60 13.46
CA ILE A 296 9.44 -9.35 12.08
C ILE A 296 10.32 -8.10 12.11
N MET A 297 11.41 -8.09 11.36
CA MET A 297 12.41 -7.02 11.44
C MET A 297 12.13 -5.89 10.49
N GLY A 298 11.44 -6.17 9.39
CA GLY A 298 11.10 -5.16 8.40
C GLY A 298 10.27 -5.72 7.25
N THR A 299 9.67 -4.80 6.51
CA THR A 299 8.90 -5.10 5.30
C THR A 299 9.20 -4.09 4.20
N ALA A 300 9.20 -4.56 2.95
CA ALA A 300 9.07 -3.70 1.78
C ALA A 300 7.61 -3.70 1.33
N MET A 301 7.01 -2.52 1.18
CA MET A 301 5.58 -2.40 0.91
C MET A 301 5.29 -1.31 -0.11
N GLU A 302 4.14 -1.36 -0.75
CA GLU A 302 3.67 -0.29 -1.62
C GLU A 302 3.58 1.03 -0.86
N ASP A 303 4.03 2.10 -1.48
CA ASP A 303 3.93 3.46 -0.92
C ASP A 303 2.57 4.07 -1.26
N TYR A 304 1.55 3.76 -0.47
CA TYR A 304 0.19 4.25 -0.69
C TYR A 304 0.08 5.77 -0.62
N ASP A 305 0.90 6.45 0.19
CA ASP A 305 0.93 7.90 0.21
C ASP A 305 1.46 8.46 -1.11
N ALA A 306 2.54 7.92 -1.64
CA ALA A 306 3.10 8.35 -2.92
C ALA A 306 2.20 7.97 -4.10
N ILE A 307 1.55 6.80 -4.08
CA ILE A 307 0.54 6.41 -5.09
C ILE A 307 -0.62 7.42 -5.08
N ALA A 308 -1.15 7.75 -3.90
CA ALA A 308 -2.25 8.70 -3.76
C ALA A 308 -1.86 10.10 -4.24
N GLU A 309 -0.66 10.58 -3.86
CA GLU A 309 -0.15 11.88 -4.31
C GLU A 309 0.01 11.95 -5.83
N ALA A 310 0.60 10.92 -6.43
CA ALA A 310 0.78 10.84 -7.88
C ALA A 310 -0.57 10.83 -8.62
N ALA A 311 -1.54 10.06 -8.13
CA ALA A 311 -2.86 9.94 -8.72
C ALA A 311 -3.68 11.24 -8.57
N ALA A 312 -3.67 11.87 -7.39
CA ALA A 312 -4.33 13.17 -7.16
C ALA A 312 -3.75 14.27 -8.06
N LYS A 313 -2.43 14.33 -8.19
CA LYS A 313 -1.72 15.27 -9.06
C LYS A 313 -2.04 15.06 -10.54
N ALA A 314 -2.13 13.80 -10.98
CA ALA A 314 -2.56 13.47 -12.33
C ALA A 314 -4.00 13.94 -12.57
N CYS A 315 -4.93 13.68 -11.64
CA CYS A 315 -6.31 14.16 -11.69
C CYS A 315 -6.40 15.69 -11.74
N ALA A 316 -5.66 16.40 -10.87
CA ALA A 316 -5.62 17.87 -10.85
C ALA A 316 -5.15 18.44 -12.20
N THR A 317 -4.12 17.83 -12.78
CA THR A 317 -3.60 18.23 -14.09
C THR A 317 -4.63 18.03 -15.19
N LEU A 318 -5.25 16.84 -15.26
CA LEU A 318 -6.23 16.47 -16.28
C LEU A 318 -7.54 17.28 -16.15
N ALA A 319 -7.99 17.57 -14.93
CA ALA A 319 -9.18 18.38 -14.66
C ALA A 319 -9.07 19.81 -15.22
N THR A 320 -7.85 20.35 -15.31
CA THR A 320 -7.59 21.65 -15.94
C THR A 320 -7.48 21.61 -17.47
N GLY A 321 -7.66 20.42 -18.08
CA GLY A 321 -7.51 20.21 -19.53
C GLY A 321 -6.06 20.15 -20.00
N LYS A 322 -5.10 20.02 -19.09
CA LYS A 322 -3.69 19.78 -19.41
C LYS A 322 -3.42 18.29 -19.61
N THR A 323 -2.30 17.96 -20.20
CA THR A 323 -1.81 16.58 -20.35
C THR A 323 -0.83 16.26 -19.22
N VAL A 324 -0.84 15.00 -18.77
CA VAL A 324 0.20 14.43 -17.92
C VAL A 324 1.38 14.03 -18.81
N ALA A 325 2.61 14.23 -18.33
CA ALA A 325 3.82 14.00 -19.12
C ALA A 325 4.01 12.52 -19.46
N GLU A 326 3.66 11.65 -18.54
CA GLU A 326 3.82 10.20 -18.64
C GLU A 326 2.47 9.51 -18.48
N ALA A 327 2.16 8.57 -19.39
CA ALA A 327 0.94 7.77 -19.30
C ALA A 327 1.01 6.71 -18.19
N ILE A 328 2.23 6.32 -17.79
CA ILE A 328 2.48 5.40 -16.68
C ILE A 328 3.38 6.12 -15.68
N ILE A 329 2.90 6.25 -14.46
CA ILE A 329 3.63 6.83 -13.33
C ILE A 329 3.96 5.67 -12.38
N ALA A 330 5.23 5.29 -12.35
CA ALA A 330 5.72 4.24 -11.48
C ALA A 330 6.14 4.86 -10.13
N VAL A 331 5.68 4.25 -9.04
CA VAL A 331 5.97 4.64 -7.65
C VAL A 331 6.80 3.55 -7.02
N ASP A 332 7.96 3.91 -6.47
CA ASP A 332 8.85 2.94 -5.86
C ASP A 332 8.26 2.35 -4.57
N TYR A 333 8.65 1.12 -4.26
CA TYR A 333 8.38 0.54 -2.94
C TYR A 333 8.98 1.41 -1.83
N THR A 334 8.33 1.39 -0.67
CA THR A 334 8.88 1.94 0.56
C THR A 334 9.23 0.81 1.54
N THR A 335 10.00 1.11 2.57
CA THR A 335 10.37 0.13 3.59
C THR A 335 9.99 0.61 4.97
N TYR A 336 9.60 -0.34 5.82
CA TYR A 336 9.41 -0.12 7.25
C TYR A 336 10.25 -1.15 8.03
N ALA A 337 11.06 -0.68 8.98
CA ALA A 337 11.89 -1.52 9.84
C ALA A 337 11.87 -0.99 11.27
N GLY A 338 11.88 -1.91 12.26
CA GLY A 338 11.87 -1.61 13.70
C GLY A 338 13.25 -1.31 14.31
#